data_5460560bf57dac09d62d24b8c4910ce9
#
_entry.id   5460560bf57dac09d62d24b8c4910ce9
#
_cell.length_a   1.000
_cell.length_b   1.000
_cell.length_c   1.000
_cell.angle_alpha   90.00
_cell.angle_beta   90.00
_cell.angle_gamma   90.00
#
_symmetry.space_group_name_H-M   'P 1'
#
loop_
_entity.id
_entity.type
_entity.pdbx_description
1 polymer ?
#
loop_
_entity_poly.entity_id
_entity_poly.type
_entity_poly.pdbx_seq_one_letter_code
_entity_poly.pdbx_strand_id
1 'polypeptide(L)'
;MKSSLSIRSYTKQFNTHAHDDHHQLVLPSQGSINIEMVGYVGKVAVGECVVIPVTTAHAFKADEAARFIVADMAELPQHLLEHELSVFTITPPLMSFLLFVERQLEYQVDSGIESSILDVFSLLLEQQQVSKSIDPRIRAVQRLIVDNYTQPLSISQLAETACLSPTQFKKRFKECLGISALKYITRYRMEKAQALLTHTDLPVQLIAENVGYSDVSAFSRRFSQHFGMSPRAFLGSMKDSL
;
A
#
# COMPACT_ATOMS: atom_id res chain seq x y z
N MET A 1 -9.11 -9.49 22.68
CA MET A 1 -9.81 -8.73 21.61
C MET A 1 -10.08 -9.64 20.41
N LYS A 2 -11.11 -9.39 19.58
CA LYS A 2 -11.34 -10.13 18.34
C LYS A 2 -10.41 -9.58 17.27
N SER A 3 -9.74 -10.44 16.49
CA SER A 3 -8.92 -9.97 15.37
C SER A 3 -9.74 -9.21 14.34
N SER A 4 -9.15 -8.23 13.67
CA SER A 4 -9.83 -7.40 12.67
C SER A 4 -8.88 -6.91 11.57
N LEU A 5 -9.44 -6.62 10.41
CA LEU A 5 -8.75 -5.99 9.29
C LEU A 5 -9.42 -4.67 8.94
N SER A 6 -8.63 -3.63 8.74
CA SER A 6 -9.13 -2.32 8.34
C SER A 6 -8.23 -1.69 7.28
N ILE A 7 -8.84 -0.87 6.39
CA ILE A 7 -8.08 -0.01 5.49
C ILE A 7 -7.92 1.34 6.15
N ARG A 8 -6.71 1.85 6.12
CA ARG A 8 -6.41 3.22 6.52
C ARG A 8 -5.67 3.95 5.41
N SER A 9 -5.95 5.22 5.28
CA SER A 9 -5.24 6.14 4.39
C SER A 9 -4.68 7.26 5.22
N TYR A 10 -3.57 7.82 4.77
CA TYR A 10 -2.93 9.04 5.21
C TYR A 10 -3.08 9.49 6.68
N THR A 11 -1.97 9.56 7.36
CA THR A 11 -1.86 10.18 8.70
C THR A 11 -0.71 11.19 8.69
N LYS A 12 -1.04 12.48 8.90
CA LYS A 12 -0.07 13.58 8.86
C LYS A 12 0.88 13.64 10.05
N GLN A 13 0.49 13.08 11.19
CA GLN A 13 1.19 13.31 12.45
C GLN A 13 1.71 12.00 13.04
N PHE A 14 2.94 12.06 13.56
CA PHE A 14 3.45 11.03 14.46
C PHE A 14 2.75 11.17 15.82
N ASN A 15 1.79 10.28 16.10
CA ASN A 15 1.22 10.13 17.42
C ASN A 15 1.72 8.82 18.00
N THR A 16 2.56 8.90 19.03
CA THR A 16 3.06 7.70 19.72
C THR A 16 1.95 7.09 20.54
N HIS A 17 1.71 5.79 20.35
CA HIS A 17 0.76 5.00 21.14
C HIS A 17 1.24 3.55 21.24
N ALA A 18 0.57 2.77 22.07
CA ALA A 18 0.77 1.33 22.20
C ALA A 18 -0.58 0.63 22.33
N HIS A 19 -0.63 -0.66 22.03
CA HIS A 19 -1.81 -1.52 22.18
C HIS A 19 -1.51 -2.57 23.25
N ASP A 20 -2.38 -2.71 24.24
CA ASP A 20 -2.16 -3.58 25.39
C ASP A 20 -2.78 -4.97 25.22
N ASP A 21 -3.61 -5.18 24.19
CA ASP A 21 -4.46 -6.37 24.03
C ASP A 21 -4.32 -7.07 22.66
N HIS A 22 -3.50 -6.55 21.75
CA HIS A 22 -3.28 -7.14 20.42
C HIS A 22 -1.94 -6.79 19.82
N HIS A 23 -1.50 -7.62 18.90
CA HIS A 23 -0.42 -7.33 17.96
C HIS A 23 -0.98 -6.59 16.75
N GLN A 24 -0.20 -5.72 16.16
CA GLN A 24 -0.60 -5.02 14.95
C GLN A 24 0.34 -5.29 13.79
N LEU A 25 -0.23 -5.60 12.64
CA LEU A 25 0.49 -5.70 11.37
C LEU A 25 0.07 -4.53 10.48
N VAL A 26 1.03 -3.83 9.91
CA VAL A 26 0.77 -2.77 8.94
C VAL A 26 1.37 -3.14 7.60
N LEU A 27 0.50 -3.23 6.58
CA LEU A 27 0.81 -3.73 5.25
C LEU A 27 0.45 -2.65 4.22
N PRO A 28 1.42 -1.85 3.74
CA PRO A 28 1.15 -0.88 2.71
C PRO A 28 0.63 -1.54 1.43
N SER A 29 -0.55 -1.15 0.98
CA SER A 29 -1.10 -1.52 -0.33
C SER A 29 -0.74 -0.50 -1.38
N GLN A 30 -0.36 0.72 -0.94
CA GLN A 30 0.10 1.80 -1.79
C GLN A 30 0.95 2.81 -1.02
N GLY A 31 1.92 3.43 -1.75
CA GLY A 31 2.86 4.36 -1.14
C GLY A 31 3.76 3.70 -0.11
N SER A 32 3.99 4.39 1.00
CA SER A 32 4.83 3.90 2.08
C SER A 32 4.50 4.60 3.39
N ILE A 33 4.88 3.98 4.48
CA ILE A 33 4.82 4.55 5.82
C ILE A 33 6.23 4.68 6.41
N ASN A 34 6.48 5.74 7.14
CA ASN A 34 7.64 5.83 8.03
C ASN A 34 7.16 5.44 9.42
N ILE A 35 7.86 4.52 10.05
CA ILE A 35 7.53 4.03 11.38
C ILE A 35 8.73 4.18 12.33
N GLU A 36 8.43 4.55 13.55
CA GLU A 36 9.37 4.62 14.67
C GLU A 36 8.81 3.76 15.81
N MET A 37 9.57 2.76 16.22
CA MET A 37 9.27 1.91 17.37
C MET A 37 10.55 1.34 17.97
N VAL A 38 10.46 0.75 19.14
CA VAL A 38 11.62 0.07 19.76
C VAL A 38 12.14 -1.01 18.82
N GLY A 39 13.43 -0.94 18.51
CA GLY A 39 14.10 -1.90 17.62
C GLY A 39 14.00 -1.61 16.13
N TYR A 40 13.19 -0.63 15.68
CA TYR A 40 13.11 -0.29 14.27
C TYR A 40 12.72 1.17 14.04
N VAL A 41 13.49 1.85 13.21
CA VAL A 41 13.15 3.16 12.64
C VAL A 41 13.40 3.08 11.14
N GLY A 42 12.35 3.28 10.35
CA GLY A 42 12.52 3.18 8.91
C GLY A 42 11.23 3.30 8.11
N LYS A 43 11.36 3.09 6.80
CA LYS A 43 10.30 3.16 5.82
C LYS A 43 9.85 1.76 5.43
N VAL A 44 8.54 1.53 5.46
CA VAL A 44 7.88 0.29 5.02
C VAL A 44 7.10 0.59 3.76
N ALA A 45 7.31 -0.17 2.71
CA ALA A 45 6.71 0.03 1.40
C ALA A 45 5.81 -1.14 1.00
N VAL A 46 5.10 -0.98 -0.14
CA VAL A 46 4.31 -2.07 -0.74
C VAL A 46 5.17 -3.32 -0.94
N GLY A 47 4.69 -4.46 -0.51
CA GLY A 47 5.41 -5.73 -0.52
C GLY A 47 6.14 -6.05 0.78
N GLU A 48 6.05 -5.18 1.77
CA GLU A 48 6.58 -5.37 3.11
C GLU A 48 5.46 -5.32 4.15
N CYS A 49 5.70 -5.95 5.28
CA CYS A 49 4.85 -5.90 6.46
C CYS A 49 5.70 -5.50 7.65
N VAL A 50 5.23 -4.58 8.46
CA VAL A 50 5.79 -4.34 9.79
C VAL A 50 4.93 -5.05 10.83
N VAL A 51 5.61 -5.70 11.77
CA VAL A 51 5.01 -6.33 12.95
C VAL A 51 5.24 -5.43 14.14
N ILE A 52 4.19 -5.08 14.82
CA ILE A 52 4.20 -4.29 16.05
C ILE A 52 3.65 -5.20 17.15
N PRO A 53 4.53 -5.76 18.00
CA PRO A 53 4.10 -6.61 19.11
C PRO A 53 3.22 -5.84 20.10
N VAL A 54 2.36 -6.56 20.81
CA VAL A 54 1.59 -6.02 21.94
C VAL A 54 2.51 -5.23 22.89
N THR A 55 1.98 -4.14 23.45
CA THR A 55 2.70 -3.20 24.37
C THR A 55 3.85 -2.40 23.74
N THR A 56 4.14 -2.57 22.45
CA THR A 56 5.22 -1.85 21.78
C THR A 56 4.77 -0.43 21.44
N ALA A 57 5.40 0.57 22.07
CA ALA A 57 5.19 1.97 21.71
C ALA A 57 5.71 2.23 20.30
N HIS A 58 4.84 2.80 19.48
CA HIS A 58 5.16 3.09 18.07
C HIS A 58 4.48 4.37 17.60
N ALA A 59 5.08 4.99 16.59
CA ALA A 59 4.50 6.10 15.86
C ALA A 59 4.72 5.89 14.37
N PHE A 60 3.75 6.26 13.54
CA PHE A 60 3.94 6.22 12.11
C PHE A 60 3.34 7.44 11.40
N LYS A 61 3.97 7.79 10.29
CA LYS A 61 3.55 8.83 9.38
C LYS A 61 3.46 8.24 7.98
N ALA A 62 2.35 8.41 7.34
CA ALA A 62 2.14 7.96 5.97
C ALA A 62 2.37 9.09 4.96
N ASP A 63 2.80 8.74 3.75
CA ASP A 63 2.82 9.66 2.60
C ASP A 63 1.39 10.06 2.22
N GLU A 64 1.21 11.21 1.56
CA GLU A 64 -0.12 11.75 1.19
C GLU A 64 -0.98 10.81 0.32
N ALA A 65 -0.37 9.89 -0.42
CA ALA A 65 -1.05 8.86 -1.19
C ALA A 65 -0.89 7.46 -0.61
N ALA A 66 -0.46 7.34 0.64
CA ALA A 66 -0.31 6.03 1.25
C ALA A 66 -1.66 5.44 1.60
N ARG A 67 -1.82 4.17 1.29
CA ARG A 67 -2.94 3.34 1.67
C ARG A 67 -2.40 2.04 2.24
N PHE A 68 -2.93 1.58 3.34
CA PHE A 68 -2.42 0.40 4.03
C PHE A 68 -3.53 -0.35 4.74
N ILE A 69 -3.35 -1.65 4.81
CA ILE A 69 -4.18 -2.55 5.62
C ILE A 69 -3.55 -2.61 7.01
N VAL A 70 -4.36 -2.42 8.02
CA VAL A 70 -4.02 -2.65 9.41
C VAL A 70 -4.74 -3.92 9.85
N ALA A 71 -3.96 -4.87 10.34
CA ALA A 71 -4.46 -6.10 10.93
C ALA A 71 -4.17 -6.09 12.43
N ASP A 72 -5.22 -5.96 13.24
CA ASP A 72 -5.16 -6.10 14.67
C ASP A 72 -5.41 -7.58 14.99
N MET A 73 -4.41 -8.28 15.54
CA MET A 73 -4.39 -9.73 15.73
C MET A 73 -4.22 -10.09 17.20
N ALA A 74 -5.14 -10.91 17.72
CA ALA A 74 -5.04 -11.42 19.09
C ALA A 74 -3.80 -12.31 19.27
N GLU A 75 -3.46 -13.08 18.23
CA GLU A 75 -2.32 -13.99 18.20
C GLU A 75 -1.59 -13.87 16.87
N LEU A 76 -0.28 -14.05 16.85
CA LEU A 76 0.56 -14.15 15.68
C LEU A 76 1.39 -15.43 15.71
N PRO A 77 1.73 -15.99 14.54
CA PRO A 77 2.71 -17.06 14.46
C PRO A 77 4.00 -16.70 15.17
N GLN A 78 4.50 -17.61 16.03
CA GLN A 78 5.66 -17.36 16.90
C GLN A 78 6.91 -16.94 16.12
N HIS A 79 7.12 -17.50 14.93
CA HIS A 79 8.25 -17.15 14.08
C HIS A 79 8.23 -15.69 13.59
N LEU A 80 7.07 -15.00 13.59
CA LEU A 80 6.97 -13.58 13.27
C LEU A 80 7.32 -12.68 14.47
N LEU A 81 7.23 -13.20 15.68
CA LEU A 81 7.52 -12.48 16.93
C LEU A 81 8.96 -12.69 17.39
N GLU A 82 9.56 -13.85 17.08
CA GLU A 82 10.90 -14.23 17.53
C GLU A 82 12.05 -13.63 16.72
N HIS A 83 11.76 -13.04 15.56
CA HIS A 83 12.80 -12.44 14.74
C HIS A 83 13.13 -11.01 15.20
N GLU A 84 14.43 -10.70 15.22
CA GLU A 84 14.94 -9.32 15.40
C GLU A 84 14.45 -8.36 14.27
N LEU A 85 13.79 -8.90 13.26
CA LEU A 85 13.29 -8.13 12.11
C LEU A 85 11.83 -7.75 12.33
N SER A 86 11.61 -6.53 12.74
CA SER A 86 10.26 -5.93 12.80
C SER A 86 9.58 -5.78 11.44
N VAL A 87 10.31 -5.89 10.34
CA VAL A 87 9.80 -5.76 8.96
C VAL A 87 10.26 -6.94 8.12
N PHE A 88 9.31 -7.57 7.42
CA PHE A 88 9.58 -8.67 6.50
C PHE A 88 8.90 -8.48 5.15
N THR A 89 9.42 -9.16 4.13
CA THR A 89 8.80 -9.19 2.79
C THR A 89 7.66 -10.19 2.78
N ILE A 90 6.50 -9.77 2.32
CA ILE A 90 5.34 -10.65 2.17
C ILE A 90 5.48 -11.53 0.92
N THR A 91 4.99 -12.77 1.01
CA THR A 91 4.99 -13.71 -0.12
C THR A 91 4.00 -13.29 -1.22
N PRO A 92 4.20 -13.72 -2.49
CA PRO A 92 3.25 -13.45 -3.57
C PRO A 92 1.81 -13.90 -3.29
N PRO A 93 1.55 -15.07 -2.66
CA PRO A 93 0.20 -15.44 -2.26
C PRO A 93 -0.44 -14.44 -1.28
N LEU A 94 0.29 -14.02 -0.24
CA LEU A 94 -0.20 -13.02 0.71
C LEU A 94 -0.45 -11.68 0.02
N MET A 95 0.44 -11.24 -0.88
CA MET A 95 0.22 -10.02 -1.67
C MET A 95 -1.07 -10.10 -2.50
N SER A 96 -1.32 -11.22 -3.17
CA SER A 96 -2.54 -11.41 -3.98
C SER A 96 -3.80 -11.40 -3.11
N PHE A 97 -3.71 -12.01 -1.94
CA PHE A 97 -4.78 -12.00 -0.95
C PHE A 97 -5.07 -10.59 -0.42
N LEU A 98 -4.05 -9.80 -0.11
CA LEU A 98 -4.23 -8.41 0.35
C LEU A 98 -4.90 -7.52 -0.70
N LEU A 99 -4.62 -7.74 -1.99
CA LEU A 99 -5.32 -7.05 -3.09
C LEU A 99 -6.81 -7.42 -3.15
N PHE A 100 -7.15 -8.67 -2.83
CA PHE A 100 -8.54 -9.11 -2.68
C PHE A 100 -9.18 -8.49 -1.43
N VAL A 101 -8.52 -8.54 -0.28
CA VAL A 101 -9.01 -7.97 0.98
C VAL A 101 -9.27 -6.48 0.84
N GLU A 102 -8.35 -5.74 0.23
CA GLU A 102 -8.53 -4.30 -0.04
C GLU A 102 -9.84 -4.03 -0.80
N ARG A 103 -10.15 -4.85 -1.81
CA ARG A 103 -11.40 -4.74 -2.55
C ARG A 103 -12.63 -5.08 -1.70
N GLN A 104 -12.53 -6.12 -0.88
CA GLN A 104 -13.64 -6.52 -0.01
C GLN A 104 -13.95 -5.45 1.04
N LEU A 105 -12.92 -4.87 1.66
CA LEU A 105 -13.09 -3.83 2.68
C LEU A 105 -13.60 -2.48 2.14
N GLU A 106 -13.60 -2.27 0.81
CA GLU A 106 -14.25 -1.12 0.16
C GLU A 106 -15.79 -1.24 0.11
N TYR A 107 -16.32 -2.44 0.34
CA TYR A 107 -17.74 -2.73 0.37
C TYR A 107 -18.17 -3.11 1.78
N GLN A 108 -19.48 -3.07 2.04
CA GLN A 108 -20.01 -3.63 3.29
C GLN A 108 -19.77 -5.14 3.30
N VAL A 109 -18.98 -5.62 4.24
CA VAL A 109 -18.60 -7.03 4.35
C VAL A 109 -19.50 -7.69 5.38
N ASP A 110 -20.10 -8.82 5.00
CA ASP A 110 -20.82 -9.70 5.91
C ASP A 110 -19.86 -10.31 6.95
N SER A 111 -20.31 -10.49 8.19
CA SER A 111 -19.48 -11.00 9.29
C SER A 111 -18.90 -12.40 9.03
N GLY A 112 -19.57 -13.24 8.25
CA GLY A 112 -19.08 -14.56 7.85
C GLY A 112 -17.91 -14.44 6.86
N ILE A 113 -17.99 -13.51 5.93
CA ILE A 113 -16.91 -13.22 4.98
C ILE A 113 -15.71 -12.65 5.75
N GLU A 114 -15.92 -11.70 6.66
CA GLU A 114 -14.87 -11.13 7.49
C GLU A 114 -14.12 -12.20 8.29
N SER A 115 -14.85 -13.11 8.93
CA SER A 115 -14.26 -14.24 9.66
C SER A 115 -13.43 -15.13 8.74
N SER A 116 -13.95 -15.49 7.57
CA SER A 116 -13.23 -16.32 6.60
C SER A 116 -11.98 -15.64 6.06
N ILE A 117 -12.02 -14.33 5.84
CA ILE A 117 -10.85 -13.52 5.46
C ILE A 117 -9.77 -13.59 6.54
N LEU A 118 -10.14 -13.43 7.82
CA LEU A 118 -9.22 -13.51 8.94
C LEU A 118 -8.59 -14.89 9.09
N ASP A 119 -9.37 -15.95 8.89
CA ASP A 119 -8.87 -17.33 8.94
C ASP A 119 -7.83 -17.58 7.83
N VAL A 120 -8.14 -17.20 6.60
CA VAL A 120 -7.20 -17.33 5.47
C VAL A 120 -5.95 -16.43 5.69
N PHE A 121 -6.13 -15.23 6.22
CA PHE A 121 -5.01 -14.34 6.54
C PHE A 121 -4.06 -14.98 7.55
N SER A 122 -4.59 -15.57 8.62
CA SER A 122 -3.79 -16.26 9.65
C SER A 122 -3.01 -17.43 9.06
N LEU A 123 -3.63 -18.27 8.23
CA LEU A 123 -2.96 -19.38 7.54
C LEU A 123 -1.85 -18.89 6.59
N LEU A 124 -2.07 -17.77 5.90
CA LEU A 124 -1.04 -17.19 5.04
C LEU A 124 0.10 -16.56 5.85
N LEU A 125 -0.17 -16.05 7.05
CA LEU A 125 0.88 -15.58 7.97
C LEU A 125 1.75 -16.73 8.48
N GLU A 126 1.18 -17.90 8.77
CA GLU A 126 1.94 -19.10 9.15
C GLU A 126 2.91 -19.55 8.07
N GLN A 127 2.57 -19.32 6.80
CA GLN A 127 3.42 -19.67 5.65
C GLN A 127 4.49 -18.61 5.33
N GLN A 128 4.49 -17.45 6.02
CA GLN A 128 5.49 -16.43 5.77
C GLN A 128 6.86 -16.93 6.21
N GLN A 129 7.79 -16.93 5.28
CA GLN A 129 9.20 -17.06 5.63
C GLN A 129 9.72 -15.67 5.95
N VAL A 130 10.20 -15.44 7.15
CA VAL A 130 10.84 -14.17 7.54
C VAL A 130 12.17 -14.07 6.79
N SER A 131 12.08 -13.78 5.51
CA SER A 131 13.25 -13.53 4.68
C SER A 131 13.46 -12.03 4.55
N LYS A 132 14.74 -11.63 4.55
CA LYS A 132 15.17 -10.23 4.45
C LYS A 132 14.50 -9.52 3.28
N SER A 133 14.00 -8.32 3.56
CA SER A 133 13.57 -7.21 2.65
C SER A 133 13.36 -7.52 1.16
N ILE A 134 12.37 -6.86 0.55
CA ILE A 134 12.17 -6.75 -0.92
C ILE A 134 13.53 -6.68 -1.62
N ASP A 135 13.66 -7.41 -2.71
CA ASP A 135 14.83 -7.30 -3.60
C ASP A 135 15.28 -5.82 -3.68
N PRO A 136 16.48 -5.47 -3.20
CA PRO A 136 16.93 -4.08 -3.12
C PRO A 136 16.83 -3.34 -4.46
N ARG A 137 16.96 -4.07 -5.58
CA ARG A 137 16.82 -3.55 -6.94
C ARG A 137 15.39 -3.12 -7.22
N ILE A 138 14.41 -3.91 -6.80
CA ILE A 138 12.98 -3.56 -6.95
C ILE A 138 12.62 -2.41 -6.01
N ARG A 139 13.18 -2.37 -4.81
CA ARG A 139 13.03 -1.23 -3.90
C ARG A 139 13.60 0.07 -4.48
N ALA A 140 14.75 0.02 -5.14
CA ALA A 140 15.32 1.18 -5.84
C ALA A 140 14.37 1.69 -6.94
N VAL A 141 13.76 0.76 -7.71
CA VAL A 141 12.75 1.11 -8.72
C VAL A 141 11.49 1.71 -8.11
N GLN A 142 11.01 1.19 -6.98
CA GLN A 142 9.86 1.79 -6.29
C GLN A 142 10.14 3.24 -5.89
N ARG A 143 11.33 3.52 -5.34
CA ARG A 143 11.75 4.90 -5.00
C ARG A 143 11.80 5.78 -6.25
N LEU A 144 12.43 5.31 -7.32
CA LEU A 144 12.47 6.05 -8.59
C LEU A 144 11.08 6.40 -9.10
N ILE A 145 10.12 5.45 -9.03
CA ILE A 145 8.72 5.68 -9.43
C ILE A 145 8.09 6.76 -8.54
N VAL A 146 8.24 6.67 -7.23
CA VAL A 146 7.69 7.64 -6.28
C VAL A 146 8.24 9.04 -6.51
N ASP A 147 9.54 9.14 -6.77
CA ASP A 147 10.21 10.44 -6.98
C ASP A 147 9.91 11.06 -8.34
N ASN A 148 9.56 10.24 -9.34
CA ASN A 148 9.41 10.66 -10.74
C ASN A 148 8.06 10.27 -11.37
N TYR A 149 7.02 10.01 -10.58
CA TYR A 149 5.73 9.50 -11.10
C TYR A 149 5.05 10.44 -12.10
N THR A 150 5.33 11.72 -12.06
CA THR A 150 4.78 12.71 -13.00
C THR A 150 5.40 12.60 -14.39
N GLN A 151 6.61 12.04 -14.49
CA GLN A 151 7.37 11.91 -15.73
C GLN A 151 7.03 10.62 -16.48
N PRO A 152 7.24 10.57 -17.81
CA PRO A 152 7.12 9.32 -18.54
C PRO A 152 8.22 8.35 -18.11
N LEU A 153 7.84 7.24 -17.50
CA LEU A 153 8.73 6.17 -17.06
C LEU A 153 8.60 4.96 -17.99
N SER A 154 9.67 4.63 -18.70
CA SER A 154 9.72 3.47 -19.58
C SER A 154 10.17 2.20 -18.84
N ILE A 155 9.73 1.04 -19.32
CA ILE A 155 10.19 -0.25 -18.77
C ILE A 155 11.71 -0.42 -18.89
N SER A 156 12.31 0.13 -19.93
CA SER A 156 13.76 0.08 -20.11
C SER A 156 14.51 0.84 -19.02
N GLN A 157 14.10 2.07 -18.73
CA GLN A 157 14.66 2.87 -17.62
C GLN A 157 14.50 2.19 -16.26
N LEU A 158 13.32 1.63 -15.99
CA LEU A 158 13.07 0.93 -14.72
C LEU A 158 13.92 -0.34 -14.60
N ALA A 159 14.10 -1.08 -15.71
CA ALA A 159 14.93 -2.27 -15.77
C ALA A 159 16.43 -1.94 -15.58
N GLU A 160 16.90 -0.84 -16.19
CA GLU A 160 18.25 -0.33 -16.00
C GLU A 160 18.54 0.02 -14.53
N THR A 161 17.60 0.73 -13.87
CA THR A 161 17.69 1.05 -12.43
C THR A 161 17.79 -0.22 -11.57
N ALA A 162 17.12 -1.29 -11.98
CA ALA A 162 17.18 -2.58 -11.31
C ALA A 162 18.43 -3.41 -11.71
N CYS A 163 19.27 -2.96 -12.63
CA CYS A 163 20.35 -3.75 -13.23
C CYS A 163 19.85 -5.10 -13.79
N LEU A 164 18.68 -5.10 -14.44
CA LEU A 164 18.03 -6.27 -15.02
C LEU A 164 17.69 -6.02 -16.50
N SER A 165 17.58 -7.11 -17.28
CA SER A 165 16.95 -7.00 -18.60
C SER A 165 15.45 -6.65 -18.45
N PRO A 166 14.81 -6.02 -19.46
CA PRO A 166 13.39 -5.68 -19.40
C PRO A 166 12.47 -6.87 -19.08
N THR A 167 12.79 -8.04 -19.57
CA THR A 167 12.04 -9.29 -19.34
C THR A 167 12.19 -9.76 -17.88
N GLN A 168 13.42 -9.81 -17.38
CA GLN A 168 13.70 -10.19 -15.99
C GLN A 168 13.08 -9.19 -15.01
N PHE A 169 13.19 -7.90 -15.33
CA PHE A 169 12.58 -6.85 -14.52
C PHE A 169 11.05 -7.01 -14.40
N LYS A 170 10.34 -7.16 -15.53
CA LYS A 170 8.87 -7.35 -15.52
C LYS A 170 8.46 -8.55 -14.66
N LYS A 171 9.17 -9.68 -14.81
CA LYS A 171 8.92 -10.89 -14.02
C LYS A 171 9.17 -10.61 -12.53
N ARG A 172 10.35 -10.11 -12.19
CA ARG A 172 10.78 -9.89 -10.80
C ARG A 172 9.92 -8.86 -10.08
N PHE A 173 9.59 -7.75 -10.76
CA PHE A 173 8.71 -6.71 -10.21
C PHE A 173 7.32 -7.27 -9.88
N LYS A 174 6.74 -8.06 -10.81
CA LYS A 174 5.43 -8.69 -10.58
C LYS A 174 5.47 -9.76 -9.48
N GLU A 175 6.53 -10.53 -9.36
CA GLU A 175 6.73 -11.49 -8.27
C GLU A 175 6.81 -10.80 -6.91
N CYS A 176 7.54 -9.69 -6.80
CA CYS A 176 7.69 -8.95 -5.55
C CYS A 176 6.44 -8.16 -5.14
N LEU A 177 5.70 -7.61 -6.10
CA LEU A 177 4.64 -6.61 -5.83
C LEU A 177 3.24 -7.03 -6.31
N GLY A 178 3.09 -8.24 -6.85
CA GLY A 178 1.81 -8.80 -7.29
C GLY A 178 1.25 -8.18 -8.57
N ILE A 179 1.73 -7.01 -8.99
CA ILE A 179 1.25 -6.24 -10.15
C ILE A 179 2.40 -5.81 -11.08
N SER A 180 2.09 -5.49 -12.33
CA SER A 180 3.10 -4.97 -13.26
C SER A 180 3.53 -3.55 -12.87
N ALA A 181 4.77 -3.17 -13.23
CA ALA A 181 5.31 -1.83 -12.97
C ALA A 181 4.44 -0.70 -13.55
N LEU A 182 3.91 -0.88 -14.76
CA LEU A 182 3.01 0.11 -15.37
C LEU A 182 1.68 0.25 -14.61
N LYS A 183 1.14 -0.87 -14.10
CA LYS A 183 -0.06 -0.84 -13.25
C LYS A 183 0.25 -0.19 -11.90
N TYR A 184 1.42 -0.42 -11.33
CA TYR A 184 1.89 0.23 -10.10
C TYR A 184 1.98 1.75 -10.27
N ILE A 185 2.63 2.23 -11.36
CA ILE A 185 2.72 3.67 -11.68
C ILE A 185 1.32 4.28 -11.86
N THR A 186 0.45 3.61 -12.63
CA THR A 186 -0.92 4.10 -12.86
C THR A 186 -1.69 4.22 -11.55
N ARG A 187 -1.63 3.19 -10.71
CA ARG A 187 -2.27 3.19 -9.39
C ARG A 187 -1.76 4.35 -8.54
N TYR A 188 -0.45 4.52 -8.45
CA TYR A 188 0.16 5.61 -7.68
C TYR A 188 -0.31 6.99 -8.15
N ARG A 189 -0.37 7.22 -9.47
CA ARG A 189 -0.90 8.46 -10.07
C ARG A 189 -2.36 8.71 -9.72
N MET A 190 -3.20 7.67 -9.78
CA MET A 190 -4.64 7.79 -9.49
C MET A 190 -4.91 8.16 -8.03
N GLU A 191 -4.17 7.57 -7.11
CA GLU A 191 -4.32 7.91 -5.69
C GLU A 191 -3.79 9.32 -5.37
N LYS A 192 -2.68 9.73 -5.98
CA LYS A 192 -2.24 11.13 -5.90
C LYS A 192 -3.31 12.09 -6.44
N ALA A 193 -3.96 11.72 -7.55
CA ALA A 193 -5.06 12.52 -8.10
C ALA A 193 -6.25 12.57 -7.13
N GLN A 194 -6.60 11.46 -6.50
CA GLN A 194 -7.66 11.43 -5.48
C GLN A 194 -7.33 12.35 -4.31
N ALA A 195 -6.09 12.28 -3.80
CA ALA A 195 -5.65 13.16 -2.72
C ALA A 195 -5.74 14.64 -3.10
N LEU A 196 -5.32 15.02 -4.33
CA LEU A 196 -5.45 16.38 -4.81
C LEU A 196 -6.91 16.82 -4.97
N LEU A 197 -7.79 15.94 -5.48
CA LEU A 197 -9.24 16.20 -5.57
C LEU A 197 -9.88 16.40 -4.20
N THR A 198 -9.41 15.68 -3.18
CA THR A 198 -9.95 15.72 -1.82
C THR A 198 -9.48 16.95 -1.04
N HIS A 199 -8.24 17.37 -1.23
CA HIS A 199 -7.58 18.33 -0.34
C HIS A 199 -7.24 19.67 -1.00
N THR A 200 -7.61 19.87 -2.27
CA THR A 200 -7.35 21.11 -2.99
C THR A 200 -8.52 21.52 -3.86
N ASP A 201 -8.60 22.80 -4.20
CA ASP A 201 -9.58 23.35 -5.16
C ASP A 201 -9.03 23.40 -6.59
N LEU A 202 -8.01 22.60 -6.90
CA LEU A 202 -7.41 22.58 -8.22
C LEU A 202 -8.38 22.06 -9.28
N PRO A 203 -8.46 22.72 -10.47
CA PRO A 203 -9.21 22.21 -11.60
C PRO A 203 -8.73 20.80 -12.00
N VAL A 204 -9.65 19.95 -12.43
CA VAL A 204 -9.37 18.58 -12.89
C VAL A 204 -8.25 18.53 -13.94
N GLN A 205 -8.17 19.55 -14.80
CA GLN A 205 -7.10 19.65 -15.80
C GLN A 205 -5.72 19.77 -15.13
N LEU A 206 -5.56 20.68 -14.17
CA LEU A 206 -4.30 20.85 -13.45
C LEU A 206 -3.94 19.63 -12.62
N ILE A 207 -4.95 18.96 -12.04
CA ILE A 207 -4.71 17.69 -11.33
C ILE A 207 -4.18 16.63 -12.29
N ALA A 208 -4.75 16.50 -13.49
CA ALA A 208 -4.26 15.57 -14.50
C ALA A 208 -2.79 15.84 -14.86
N GLU A 209 -2.43 17.09 -15.10
CA GLU A 209 -1.04 17.52 -15.37
C GLU A 209 -0.11 17.21 -14.20
N ASN A 210 -0.53 17.51 -12.97
CA ASN A 210 0.24 17.28 -11.75
C ASN A 210 0.49 15.79 -11.46
N VAL A 211 -0.32 14.90 -12.01
CA VAL A 211 -0.10 13.46 -11.87
C VAL A 211 0.44 12.80 -13.16
N GLY A 212 0.97 13.61 -14.08
CA GLY A 212 1.70 13.15 -15.26
C GLY A 212 0.84 12.72 -16.44
N TYR A 213 -0.35 13.33 -16.61
CA TYR A 213 -1.20 13.18 -17.80
C TYR A 213 -1.25 14.48 -18.59
N SER A 214 -0.82 14.43 -19.83
CA SER A 214 -0.97 15.56 -20.79
C SER A 214 -2.37 15.64 -21.41
N ASP A 215 -3.16 14.56 -21.35
CA ASP A 215 -4.53 14.48 -21.86
C ASP A 215 -5.51 14.19 -20.74
N VAL A 216 -6.39 15.17 -20.47
CA VAL A 216 -7.44 15.09 -19.44
C VAL A 216 -8.45 13.98 -19.71
N SER A 217 -8.70 13.67 -20.99
CA SER A 217 -9.63 12.59 -21.37
C SER A 217 -9.03 11.21 -21.01
N ALA A 218 -7.75 11.02 -21.29
CA ALA A 218 -7.01 9.81 -20.89
C ALA A 218 -6.96 9.69 -19.37
N PHE A 219 -6.69 10.78 -18.66
CA PHE A 219 -6.74 10.83 -17.20
C PHE A 219 -8.12 10.44 -16.66
N SER A 220 -9.18 11.11 -17.12
CA SER A 220 -10.55 10.87 -16.64
C SER A 220 -11.00 9.42 -16.85
N ARG A 221 -10.65 8.84 -17.99
CA ARG A 221 -10.91 7.42 -18.28
C ARG A 221 -10.16 6.50 -17.31
N ARG A 222 -8.89 6.77 -17.03
CA ARG A 222 -8.09 5.98 -16.06
C ARG A 222 -8.61 6.12 -14.64
N PHE A 223 -8.97 7.33 -14.25
CA PHE A 223 -9.55 7.60 -12.94
C PHE A 223 -10.86 6.82 -12.77
N SER A 224 -11.76 6.88 -13.77
CA SER A 224 -13.03 6.15 -13.75
C SER A 224 -12.83 4.63 -13.71
N GLN A 225 -11.84 4.10 -14.42
CA GLN A 225 -11.48 2.68 -14.36
C GLN A 225 -10.95 2.26 -12.99
N HIS A 226 -10.31 3.17 -12.27
CA HIS A 226 -9.70 2.90 -10.97
C HIS A 226 -10.71 3.02 -9.82
N PHE A 227 -11.51 4.08 -9.82
CA PHE A 227 -12.43 4.43 -8.72
C PHE A 227 -13.91 4.18 -9.03
N GLY A 228 -14.25 3.69 -10.20
CA GLY A 228 -15.64 3.43 -10.59
C GLY A 228 -16.46 4.67 -10.96
N MET A 229 -15.92 5.88 -10.78
CA MET A 229 -16.59 7.14 -11.06
C MET A 229 -15.64 8.18 -11.67
N SER A 230 -16.18 9.17 -12.42
CA SER A 230 -15.36 10.21 -13.00
C SER A 230 -14.79 11.17 -11.94
N PRO A 231 -13.68 11.89 -12.23
CA PRO A 231 -13.12 12.89 -11.31
C PRO A 231 -14.16 13.97 -10.92
N ARG A 232 -15.03 14.37 -11.84
CA ARG A 232 -16.10 15.36 -11.57
C ARG A 232 -17.18 14.79 -10.65
N ALA A 233 -17.59 13.52 -10.88
CA ALA A 233 -18.57 12.86 -10.01
C ALA A 233 -17.99 12.65 -8.60
N PHE A 234 -16.70 12.34 -8.49
CA PHE A 234 -16.00 12.23 -7.22
C PHE A 234 -16.02 13.55 -6.42
N LEU A 235 -15.73 14.68 -7.08
CA LEU A 235 -15.83 16.01 -6.46
C LEU A 235 -17.27 16.37 -6.05
N GLY A 236 -18.27 15.97 -6.84
CA GLY A 236 -19.69 16.17 -6.50
C GLY A 236 -20.09 15.42 -5.24
N SER A 237 -19.76 14.13 -5.16
CA SER A 237 -20.09 13.29 -4.01
C SER A 237 -19.47 13.78 -2.68
N MET A 238 -18.30 14.44 -2.74
CA MET A 238 -17.68 15.02 -1.56
C MET A 238 -18.38 16.29 -1.06
N LYS A 239 -18.93 17.10 -1.98
CA LYS A 239 -19.66 18.33 -1.62
C LYS A 239 -21.04 18.03 -1.01
N ASP A 240 -21.64 16.91 -1.37
CA ASP A 240 -22.93 16.46 -0.83
C ASP A 240 -22.78 15.79 0.55
N SER A 241 -21.55 15.57 1.02
CA SER A 241 -21.21 14.90 2.30
C SER A 241 -20.74 15.88 3.38
N LEU A 242 -20.67 17.19 3.07
CA LEU A 242 -20.33 18.30 3.96
C LEU A 242 -21.56 19.13 4.30
#